data_5e6bce044c4619c1589e0f388f5c2bbc
#
_entry.id   5e6bce044c4619c1589e0f388f5c2bbc
#
_cell.length_a   1.000
_cell.length_b   1.000
_cell.length_c   1.000
_cell.angle_alpha   90.00
_cell.angle_beta   90.00
_cell.angle_gamma   90.00
#
_symmetry.space_group_name_H-M   'P 1'
#
loop_
_entity.id
_entity.type
_entity.pdbx_description
1 polymer ?
#
loop_
_entity_poly.entity_id
_entity_poly.type
_entity_poly.pdbx_seq_one_letter_code
_entity_poly.pdbx_strand_id
1 'polypeptide(L)'
;NTGYERISLGFSNNSQISAKLSTAAKVNYYNKFSDNLPSTGYNNQSIMYFIAFQNPNVNLDWYQPYWLPGKEGLEQNHPFRSLIDNPYLIVYEMLNKSSRHNVTGTMSATYNILKGLDLTVRTGLDMGYEFRSQQRPKNTQKFQAGMYRQQNVFNLESNTDFLLKYKLPLEKTWQVTTSFGGNVLKQSQKFTNQLADRLVIPGVYNLANSEQLPLTQSDRAEKRINSLYGFVNLGYKDFAF
;
A
#
# COMPACT_ATOMS: atom_id res chain seq x y z
N ASN A 1 17.37 12.82 1.90
CA ASN A 1 16.39 13.10 0.88
C ASN A 1 15.19 12.17 1.05
N THR A 2 14.01 12.72 1.36
CA THR A 2 12.77 11.97 1.62
C THR A 2 11.77 12.15 0.46
N GLY A 3 12.27 12.19 -0.77
CA GLY A 3 11.46 12.32 -1.97
C GLY A 3 10.44 11.19 -2.11
N TYR A 4 9.26 11.53 -2.60
CA TYR A 4 8.18 10.60 -2.89
C TYR A 4 7.63 10.91 -4.28
N GLU A 5 7.64 9.91 -5.13
CA GLU A 5 7.19 10.05 -6.51
C GLU A 5 6.01 9.13 -6.80
N ARG A 6 5.13 9.60 -7.69
CA ARG A 6 3.97 8.83 -8.14
C ARG A 6 3.75 9.00 -9.63
N ILE A 7 3.64 7.88 -10.31
CA ILE A 7 3.19 7.79 -11.71
C ILE A 7 1.82 7.15 -11.70
N SER A 8 0.86 7.72 -12.43
CA SER A 8 -0.51 7.19 -12.50
C SER A 8 -0.99 7.17 -13.94
N LEU A 9 -1.62 6.06 -14.32
CA LEU A 9 -2.26 5.86 -15.62
C LEU A 9 -3.71 5.44 -15.37
N GLY A 10 -4.64 6.01 -16.12
CA GLY A 10 -6.06 5.68 -16.01
C GLY A 10 -6.71 5.51 -17.38
N PHE A 11 -7.56 4.52 -17.48
CA PHE A 11 -8.39 4.28 -18.65
C PHE A 11 -9.85 4.09 -18.21
N SER A 12 -10.78 4.67 -18.96
CA SER A 12 -12.21 4.43 -18.76
C SER A 12 -12.94 4.38 -20.10
N ASN A 13 -13.90 3.47 -20.19
CA ASN A 13 -14.76 3.32 -21.36
C ASN A 13 -16.19 3.02 -20.91
N ASN A 14 -17.15 3.68 -21.55
CA ASN A 14 -18.57 3.38 -21.44
C ASN A 14 -19.11 3.14 -22.86
N SER A 15 -19.73 2.01 -23.07
CA SER A 15 -20.19 1.60 -24.40
C SER A 15 -21.60 1.02 -24.36
N GLN A 16 -22.41 1.45 -25.32
CA GLN A 16 -23.67 0.81 -25.66
C GLN A 16 -23.40 -0.22 -26.76
N ILE A 17 -23.29 -1.50 -26.38
CA ILE A 17 -22.95 -2.58 -27.31
C ILE A 17 -24.12 -2.93 -28.22
N SER A 18 -25.33 -2.87 -27.67
CA SER A 18 -26.59 -3.09 -28.40
C SER A 18 -27.74 -2.33 -27.74
N ALA A 19 -28.92 -2.33 -28.33
CA ALA A 19 -30.12 -1.74 -27.72
C ALA A 19 -30.44 -2.28 -26.32
N LYS A 20 -29.91 -3.46 -25.97
CA LYS A 20 -30.17 -4.14 -24.69
C LYS A 20 -28.97 -4.27 -23.79
N LEU A 21 -27.75 -4.02 -24.27
CA LEU A 21 -26.51 -4.26 -23.52
C LEU A 21 -25.66 -3.00 -23.45
N SER A 22 -25.44 -2.54 -22.24
CA SER A 22 -24.47 -1.48 -21.94
C SER A 22 -23.35 -2.01 -21.06
N THR A 23 -22.14 -1.50 -21.26
CA THR A 23 -20.95 -1.88 -20.49
C THR A 23 -20.20 -0.64 -20.05
N ALA A 24 -19.59 -0.73 -18.88
CA ALA A 24 -18.64 0.28 -18.39
C ALA A 24 -17.41 -0.41 -17.84
N ALA A 25 -16.24 0.13 -18.14
CA ALA A 25 -14.97 -0.35 -17.61
C ALA A 25 -14.11 0.83 -17.20
N LYS A 26 -13.42 0.70 -16.07
CA LYS A 26 -12.43 1.65 -15.59
C LYS A 26 -11.26 0.88 -14.98
N VAL A 27 -10.05 1.25 -15.39
CA VAL A 27 -8.80 0.69 -14.84
C VAL A 27 -7.88 1.83 -14.51
N ASN A 28 -7.29 1.81 -13.32
CA ASN A 28 -6.26 2.73 -12.91
C ASN A 28 -5.05 1.92 -12.42
N TYR A 29 -3.89 2.34 -12.84
CA TYR A 29 -2.62 1.88 -12.33
C TYR A 29 -1.88 3.04 -11.68
N TYR A 30 -1.20 2.78 -10.59
CA TYR A 30 -0.19 3.70 -10.10
C TYR A 30 1.04 2.95 -9.58
N ASN A 31 2.19 3.58 -9.78
CA ASN A 31 3.43 3.26 -9.09
C ASN A 31 3.77 4.41 -8.15
N LYS A 32 4.08 4.07 -6.92
CA LYS A 32 4.58 4.99 -5.90
C LYS A 32 5.92 4.49 -5.42
N PHE A 33 6.93 5.35 -5.40
CA PHE A 33 8.24 4.95 -4.92
C PHE A 33 8.94 6.07 -4.15
N SER A 34 9.83 5.66 -3.27
CA SER A 34 10.69 6.52 -2.49
C SER A 34 11.97 5.78 -2.19
N ASP A 35 13.10 6.46 -2.32
CA ASP A 35 14.40 5.93 -1.94
C ASP A 35 14.68 6.06 -0.45
N ASN A 36 13.93 6.91 0.25
CA ASN A 36 14.04 7.05 1.70
C ASN A 36 12.75 7.59 2.32
N LEU A 37 11.86 6.70 2.71
CA LEU A 37 10.69 7.08 3.52
C LEU A 37 11.15 7.50 4.92
N PRO A 38 10.60 8.58 5.49
CA PRO A 38 10.95 9.00 6.83
C PRO A 38 10.60 7.92 7.85
N SER A 39 11.55 7.61 8.73
CA SER A 39 11.26 6.82 9.92
C SER A 39 10.59 7.71 10.96
N THR A 40 9.60 7.18 11.65
CA THR A 40 8.87 7.88 12.70
C THR A 40 8.97 7.14 14.03
N GLY A 41 8.70 7.84 15.12
CA GLY A 41 8.63 7.26 16.45
C GLY A 41 9.91 7.42 17.28
N TYR A 42 9.82 6.94 18.50
CA TYR A 42 10.86 7.05 19.55
C TYR A 42 11.84 5.88 19.45
N ASN A 43 12.68 5.84 18.42
CA ASN A 43 13.46 4.65 18.11
C ASN A 43 14.90 4.89 17.64
N ASN A 44 15.45 6.09 17.80
CA ASN A 44 16.81 6.45 17.38
C ASN A 44 17.13 6.10 15.89
N GLN A 45 16.13 6.14 15.03
CA GLN A 45 16.27 5.86 13.59
C GLN A 45 15.66 6.98 12.74
N SER A 46 15.25 8.08 13.37
CA SER A 46 14.65 9.23 12.69
C SER A 46 15.40 10.51 13.05
N ILE A 47 15.47 11.40 12.07
CA ILE A 47 16.06 12.73 12.30
C ILE A 47 15.27 13.53 13.36
N MET A 48 13.97 13.28 13.49
CA MET A 48 13.16 13.95 14.52
C MET A 48 13.54 13.52 15.93
N TYR A 49 13.97 12.26 16.11
CA TYR A 49 14.51 11.80 17.39
C TYR A 49 15.80 12.55 17.74
N PHE A 50 16.72 12.71 16.76
CA PHE A 50 17.92 13.49 16.93
C PHE A 50 17.60 14.95 17.35
N ILE A 51 16.71 15.62 16.60
CA ILE A 51 16.35 17.03 16.86
C ILE A 51 15.72 17.20 18.26
N ALA A 52 14.88 16.26 18.68
CA ALA A 52 14.17 16.34 19.96
C ALA A 52 15.09 16.17 21.19
N PHE A 53 16.18 15.42 21.04
CA PHE A 53 17.08 15.08 22.16
C PHE A 53 18.46 15.73 22.09
N GLN A 54 18.74 16.50 21.04
CA GLN A 54 20.00 17.24 20.90
C GLN A 54 19.88 18.61 21.54
N ASN A 55 20.95 19.04 22.20
CA ASN A 55 21.03 20.38 22.74
C ASN A 55 21.04 21.44 21.63
N PRO A 56 20.28 22.54 21.75
CA PRO A 56 20.14 23.54 20.68
C PRO A 56 21.42 24.31 20.34
N ASN A 57 22.42 24.28 21.21
CA ASN A 57 23.72 24.96 21.01
C ASN A 57 24.74 24.07 20.27
N VAL A 58 24.40 22.88 19.87
CA VAL A 58 25.29 21.97 19.14
C VAL A 58 25.33 22.37 17.67
N ASN A 59 26.52 22.61 17.13
CA ASN A 59 26.71 22.84 15.71
C ASN A 59 26.70 21.52 14.97
N LEU A 60 25.85 21.42 13.95
CA LEU A 60 25.71 20.19 13.11
C LEU A 60 26.99 19.90 12.32
N ASP A 61 27.81 20.89 11.99
CA ASP A 61 29.09 20.71 11.29
C ASP A 61 30.05 19.78 12.04
N TRP A 62 29.94 19.73 13.37
CA TRP A 62 30.76 18.84 14.17
C TRP A 62 30.50 17.33 13.90
N TYR A 63 29.37 17.00 13.31
CA TYR A 63 29.00 15.64 12.91
C TYR A 63 29.49 15.26 11.49
N GLN A 64 30.20 16.17 10.81
CA GLN A 64 30.80 15.92 9.50
C GLN A 64 32.34 15.83 9.60
N PRO A 65 32.95 14.91 8.81
CA PRO A 65 32.30 13.86 8.05
C PRO A 65 31.57 12.86 8.98
N TYR A 66 30.47 12.25 8.55
CA TYR A 66 29.70 11.38 9.43
C TYR A 66 30.33 9.99 9.68
N TRP A 67 31.33 9.61 8.89
CA TRP A 67 32.26 8.54 9.19
C TRP A 67 33.58 9.10 9.71
N LEU A 68 34.23 8.39 10.62
CA LEU A 68 35.59 8.73 10.99
C LEU A 68 36.52 8.46 9.80
N PRO A 69 37.46 9.38 9.47
CA PRO A 69 38.40 9.18 8.36
C PRO A 69 39.17 7.88 8.48
N GLY A 70 39.18 7.10 7.38
CA GLY A 70 39.79 5.77 7.33
C GLY A 70 38.97 4.64 7.98
N LYS A 71 37.76 4.93 8.47
CA LYS A 71 36.83 3.95 9.06
C LYS A 71 35.44 4.02 8.46
N GLU A 72 35.36 4.42 7.20
CA GLU A 72 34.12 4.56 6.46
C GLU A 72 33.35 3.23 6.45
N GLY A 73 32.05 3.28 6.79
CA GLY A 73 31.21 2.12 6.93
C GLY A 73 31.40 1.29 8.22
N LEU A 74 32.39 1.62 9.04
CA LEU A 74 32.75 0.87 10.26
C LEU A 74 32.50 1.66 11.54
N GLU A 75 32.80 2.95 11.54
CA GLU A 75 32.73 3.77 12.76
C GLU A 75 32.22 5.18 12.44
N GLN A 76 31.06 5.54 13.01
CA GLN A 76 30.49 6.86 12.81
C GLN A 76 31.16 7.92 13.69
N ASN A 77 31.18 9.16 13.21
CA ASN A 77 31.63 10.31 13.97
C ASN A 77 30.60 10.68 15.05
N HIS A 78 30.97 10.49 16.30
CA HIS A 78 30.19 10.82 17.49
C HIS A 78 30.92 11.86 18.37
N PRO A 79 30.79 13.14 18.09
CA PRO A 79 31.55 14.17 18.84
C PRO A 79 31.20 14.22 20.33
N PHE A 80 30.02 13.72 20.74
CA PHE A 80 29.55 13.82 22.12
C PHE A 80 29.26 12.49 22.81
N ARG A 81 29.67 11.34 22.25
CA ARG A 81 29.35 10.00 22.77
C ARG A 81 27.85 9.83 23.08
N SER A 82 27.00 10.34 22.21
CA SER A 82 25.57 10.31 22.36
C SER A 82 25.00 8.89 22.17
N LEU A 83 23.89 8.60 22.84
CA LEU A 83 23.04 7.44 22.53
C LEU A 83 22.27 7.61 21.20
N ILE A 84 22.45 8.74 20.52
CA ILE A 84 21.77 9.11 19.29
C ILE A 84 22.77 8.96 18.14
N ASP A 85 22.38 8.28 17.07
CA ASP A 85 23.21 8.14 15.87
C ASP A 85 23.46 9.50 15.22
N ASN A 86 24.58 9.61 14.49
CA ASN A 86 24.94 10.80 13.73
C ASN A 86 23.80 11.19 12.78
N PRO A 87 23.33 12.46 12.77
CA PRO A 87 22.18 12.88 11.96
C PRO A 87 22.40 12.71 10.45
N TYR A 88 23.62 12.91 9.97
CA TYR A 88 23.94 12.70 8.57
C TYR A 88 23.97 11.21 8.21
N LEU A 89 24.45 10.34 9.12
CA LEU A 89 24.36 8.91 8.97
C LEU A 89 22.90 8.43 8.86
N ILE A 90 22.01 8.99 9.72
CA ILE A 90 20.58 8.68 9.65
C ILE A 90 20.01 9.05 8.28
N VAL A 91 20.34 10.24 7.76
CA VAL A 91 19.77 10.75 6.51
C VAL A 91 20.33 10.05 5.27
N TYR A 92 21.63 9.74 5.26
CA TYR A 92 22.28 9.24 4.04
C TYR A 92 22.46 7.72 4.00
N GLU A 93 22.53 7.05 5.14
CA GLU A 93 22.84 5.62 5.20
C GLU A 93 21.69 4.77 5.75
N MET A 94 20.87 5.32 6.66
CA MET A 94 19.77 4.56 7.27
C MET A 94 18.50 4.63 6.43
N LEU A 95 18.56 4.09 5.22
CA LEU A 95 17.52 4.27 4.21
C LEU A 95 16.36 3.29 4.40
N ASN A 96 15.15 3.78 4.08
CA ASN A 96 13.91 3.02 4.02
C ASN A 96 13.30 3.19 2.63
N LYS A 97 13.58 2.26 1.74
CA LYS A 97 13.08 2.32 0.36
C LYS A 97 11.74 1.62 0.23
N SER A 98 10.89 2.15 -0.63
CA SER A 98 9.61 1.52 -0.96
C SER A 98 9.30 1.73 -2.44
N SER A 99 8.80 0.67 -3.08
CA SER A 99 8.18 0.72 -4.40
C SER A 99 6.87 -0.03 -4.35
N ARG A 100 5.77 0.67 -4.63
CA ARG A 100 4.41 0.13 -4.59
C ARG A 100 3.72 0.28 -5.94
N HIS A 101 3.30 -0.84 -6.49
CA HIS A 101 2.46 -0.93 -7.69
C HIS A 101 1.04 -1.26 -7.27
N ASN A 102 0.06 -0.57 -7.84
CA ASN A 102 -1.34 -0.85 -7.55
C ASN A 102 -2.17 -0.76 -8.84
N VAL A 103 -3.04 -1.74 -9.03
CA VAL A 103 -4.04 -1.77 -10.09
C VAL A 103 -5.41 -1.80 -9.44
N THR A 104 -6.24 -0.81 -9.74
CA THR A 104 -7.66 -0.83 -9.38
C THR A 104 -8.49 -0.84 -10.65
N GLY A 105 -9.50 -1.71 -10.69
CA GLY A 105 -10.36 -1.82 -11.85
C GLY A 105 -11.81 -2.07 -11.46
N THR A 106 -12.72 -1.56 -12.25
CA THR A 106 -14.14 -1.88 -12.17
C THR A 106 -14.66 -2.18 -13.57
N MET A 107 -15.51 -3.21 -13.68
CA MET A 107 -16.19 -3.56 -14.90
C MET A 107 -17.64 -3.84 -14.59
N SER A 108 -18.56 -3.36 -15.42
CA SER A 108 -19.98 -3.64 -15.29
C SER A 108 -20.62 -3.87 -16.66
N ALA A 109 -21.63 -4.72 -16.65
CA ALA A 109 -22.50 -4.96 -17.79
C ALA A 109 -23.96 -4.93 -17.31
N THR A 110 -24.78 -4.16 -17.98
CA THR A 110 -26.22 -4.10 -17.73
C THR A 110 -26.95 -4.61 -18.96
N TYR A 111 -27.76 -5.63 -18.77
CA TYR A 111 -28.56 -6.24 -19.81
C TYR A 111 -30.06 -6.06 -19.54
N ASN A 112 -30.73 -5.42 -20.45
CA ASN A 112 -32.18 -5.24 -20.47
C ASN A 112 -32.84 -6.54 -20.94
N ILE A 113 -33.35 -7.36 -20.02
CA ILE A 113 -33.98 -8.65 -20.32
C ILE A 113 -35.33 -8.43 -21.03
N LEU A 114 -36.14 -7.57 -20.42
CA LEU A 114 -37.42 -7.10 -20.95
C LEU A 114 -37.74 -5.71 -20.38
N LYS A 115 -38.81 -5.08 -20.87
CA LYS A 115 -39.20 -3.73 -20.41
C LYS A 115 -39.39 -3.70 -18.90
N GLY A 116 -38.55 -2.93 -18.24
CA GLY A 116 -38.53 -2.75 -16.79
C GLY A 116 -37.73 -3.79 -16.00
N LEU A 117 -37.15 -4.82 -16.64
CA LEU A 117 -36.33 -5.84 -15.98
C LEU A 117 -34.88 -5.77 -16.48
N ASP A 118 -33.99 -5.36 -15.62
CA ASP A 118 -32.57 -5.20 -15.88
C ASP A 118 -31.76 -6.13 -15.01
N LEU A 119 -30.78 -6.79 -15.61
CA LEU A 119 -29.71 -7.52 -14.90
C LEU A 119 -28.40 -6.73 -15.02
N THR A 120 -27.84 -6.35 -13.90
CA THR A 120 -26.50 -5.75 -13.85
C THR A 120 -25.55 -6.72 -13.17
N VAL A 121 -24.41 -6.96 -13.80
CA VAL A 121 -23.27 -7.67 -13.20
C VAL A 121 -22.11 -6.69 -13.09
N ARG A 122 -21.49 -6.63 -11.91
CA ARG A 122 -20.33 -5.77 -11.66
C ARG A 122 -19.21 -6.57 -11.03
N THR A 123 -18.00 -6.26 -11.42
CA THR A 123 -16.80 -6.77 -10.77
C THR A 123 -15.83 -5.63 -10.48
N GLY A 124 -15.26 -5.64 -9.30
CA GLY A 124 -14.20 -4.74 -8.87
C GLY A 124 -12.96 -5.53 -8.51
N LEU A 125 -11.81 -5.01 -8.83
CA LEU A 125 -10.50 -5.54 -8.50
C LEU A 125 -9.64 -4.43 -7.87
N ASP A 126 -8.99 -4.74 -6.75
CA ASP A 126 -7.89 -3.96 -6.18
C ASP A 126 -6.72 -4.91 -5.92
N MET A 127 -5.63 -4.69 -6.63
CA MET A 127 -4.41 -5.49 -6.51
C MET A 127 -3.22 -4.58 -6.24
N GLY A 128 -2.55 -4.82 -5.13
CA GLY A 128 -1.37 -4.08 -4.71
C GLY A 128 -0.19 -5.00 -4.45
N TYR A 129 0.97 -4.61 -4.98
CA TYR A 129 2.25 -5.22 -4.65
C TYR A 129 3.21 -4.14 -4.17
N GLU A 130 3.81 -4.33 -3.00
CA GLU A 130 4.78 -3.40 -2.45
C GLU A 130 6.04 -4.15 -2.04
N PHE A 131 7.16 -3.69 -2.57
CA PHE A 131 8.49 -4.06 -2.13
C PHE A 131 9.06 -2.98 -1.23
N ARG A 132 9.54 -3.36 -0.06
CA ARG A 132 10.22 -2.48 0.90
C ARG A 132 11.59 -3.03 1.21
N SER A 133 12.58 -2.14 1.29
CA SER A 133 13.87 -2.49 1.86
C SER A 133 14.28 -1.47 2.92
N GLN A 134 14.99 -1.97 3.91
CA GLN A 134 15.57 -1.14 4.97
C GLN A 134 17.03 -1.54 5.13
N GLN A 135 17.90 -0.54 5.19
CA GLN A 135 19.32 -0.73 5.45
C GLN A 135 19.76 0.08 6.65
N ARG A 136 20.66 -0.50 7.42
CA ARG A 136 21.31 0.15 8.56
C ARG A 136 22.79 -0.19 8.51
N PRO A 137 23.66 0.79 8.51
CA PRO A 137 25.09 0.55 8.52
C PRO A 137 25.57 -0.04 9.86
N LYS A 138 26.79 -0.55 9.87
CA LYS A 138 27.45 -0.94 11.12
C LYS A 138 27.64 0.26 12.03
N ASN A 139 27.88 -0.02 13.31
CA ASN A 139 28.13 0.98 14.36
C ASN A 139 26.96 1.93 14.65
N THR A 140 25.72 1.59 14.23
CA THR A 140 24.54 2.30 14.73
C THR A 140 24.16 1.82 16.11
N GLN A 141 23.54 2.66 16.92
CA GLN A 141 23.18 2.34 18.30
C GLN A 141 22.34 1.05 18.43
N LYS A 142 21.42 0.84 17.49
CA LYS A 142 20.54 -0.33 17.49
C LYS A 142 21.08 -1.51 16.69
N PHE A 143 21.87 -1.28 15.66
CA PHE A 143 22.38 -2.31 14.75
C PHE A 143 23.89 -2.23 14.62
N GLN A 144 24.61 -2.63 15.67
CA GLN A 144 26.06 -2.56 15.74
C GLN A 144 26.77 -3.34 14.62
N ALA A 145 26.19 -4.46 14.22
CA ALA A 145 26.70 -5.30 13.13
C ALA A 145 26.10 -4.98 11.75
N GLY A 146 25.31 -3.90 11.67
CA GLY A 146 24.55 -3.56 10.46
C GLY A 146 23.29 -4.41 10.30
N MET A 147 22.40 -3.99 9.38
CA MET A 147 21.17 -4.71 9.10
C MET A 147 20.69 -4.45 7.68
N TYR A 148 20.15 -5.51 7.07
CA TYR A 148 19.36 -5.38 5.84
C TYR A 148 18.07 -6.17 5.95
N ARG A 149 16.96 -5.53 5.55
CA ARG A 149 15.62 -6.14 5.57
C ARG A 149 14.96 -5.97 4.21
N GLN A 150 14.31 -7.04 3.76
CA GLN A 150 13.38 -7.00 2.63
C GLN A 150 11.99 -7.43 3.07
N GLN A 151 10.98 -6.74 2.56
CA GLN A 151 9.58 -7.08 2.78
C GLN A 151 8.83 -7.03 1.45
N ASN A 152 8.02 -8.06 1.22
CA ASN A 152 7.08 -8.11 0.10
C ASN A 152 5.66 -8.16 0.67
N VAL A 153 4.83 -7.25 0.23
CA VAL A 153 3.42 -7.17 0.63
C VAL A 153 2.57 -7.27 -0.63
N PHE A 154 1.73 -8.28 -0.68
CA PHE A 154 0.77 -8.47 -1.75
C PHE A 154 -0.63 -8.45 -1.18
N ASN A 155 -1.50 -7.60 -1.73
CA ASN A 155 -2.91 -7.52 -1.40
C ASN A 155 -3.73 -7.70 -2.67
N LEU A 156 -4.77 -8.51 -2.59
CA LEU A 156 -5.74 -8.70 -3.65
C LEU A 156 -7.13 -8.68 -3.05
N GLU A 157 -7.98 -7.79 -3.54
CA GLU A 157 -9.40 -7.79 -3.29
C GLU A 157 -10.16 -7.88 -4.60
N SER A 158 -11.10 -8.79 -4.69
CA SER A 158 -12.06 -8.85 -5.79
C SER A 158 -13.47 -8.90 -5.24
N ASN A 159 -14.33 -8.09 -5.81
CA ASN A 159 -15.73 -7.98 -5.43
C ASN A 159 -16.61 -8.11 -6.67
N THR A 160 -17.39 -9.17 -6.74
CA THR A 160 -18.30 -9.41 -7.87
C THR A 160 -19.72 -9.48 -7.35
N ASP A 161 -20.61 -8.70 -7.94
CA ASP A 161 -22.03 -8.69 -7.61
C ASP A 161 -22.91 -8.80 -8.86
N PHE A 162 -24.12 -9.27 -8.64
CA PHE A 162 -25.21 -9.14 -9.58
C PHE A 162 -26.39 -8.45 -8.92
N LEU A 163 -27.15 -7.70 -9.71
CA LEU A 163 -28.39 -7.04 -9.31
C LEU A 163 -29.43 -7.22 -10.39
N LEU A 164 -30.49 -7.92 -10.05
CA LEU A 164 -31.70 -8.02 -10.85
C LEU A 164 -32.68 -6.96 -10.33
N LYS A 165 -33.06 -6.03 -11.19
CA LYS A 165 -33.94 -4.90 -10.87
C LYS A 165 -35.18 -4.96 -11.74
N TYR A 166 -36.35 -4.97 -11.11
CA TYR A 166 -37.62 -4.93 -11.81
C TYR A 166 -38.45 -3.70 -11.43
N LYS A 167 -38.74 -2.88 -12.42
CA LYS A 167 -39.66 -1.75 -12.30
C LYS A 167 -41.04 -2.21 -12.75
N LEU A 168 -41.98 -2.30 -11.80
CA LEU A 168 -43.34 -2.73 -12.09
C LEU A 168 -44.04 -1.69 -12.97
N PRO A 169 -44.76 -2.13 -14.02
CA PRO A 169 -45.52 -1.28 -14.91
C PRO A 169 -46.85 -0.84 -14.24
N LEU A 170 -46.77 0.00 -13.23
CA LEU A 170 -47.94 0.52 -12.53
C LEU A 170 -48.39 1.86 -13.16
N GLU A 171 -49.61 2.31 -12.84
CA GLU A 171 -50.11 3.58 -13.26
C GLU A 171 -49.23 4.75 -12.68
N LYS A 172 -49.29 5.93 -13.31
CA LYS A 172 -48.41 7.07 -13.01
C LYS A 172 -48.34 7.52 -11.54
N THR A 173 -49.30 7.07 -10.72
CA THR A 173 -49.43 7.43 -9.32
C THR A 173 -48.44 6.68 -8.40
N TRP A 174 -48.14 5.41 -8.74
CA TRP A 174 -47.24 4.57 -7.95
C TRP A 174 -46.04 4.11 -8.77
N GLN A 175 -44.89 4.19 -8.17
CA GLN A 175 -43.66 3.62 -8.71
C GLN A 175 -43.16 2.56 -7.75
N VAL A 176 -43.10 1.32 -8.20
CA VAL A 176 -42.57 0.20 -7.41
C VAL A 176 -41.40 -0.40 -8.16
N THR A 177 -40.27 -0.43 -7.48
CA THR A 177 -39.06 -1.10 -8.01
C THR A 177 -38.61 -2.13 -7.00
N THR A 178 -38.56 -3.39 -7.41
CA THR A 178 -38.01 -4.48 -6.62
C THR A 178 -36.60 -4.82 -7.11
N SER A 179 -35.74 -5.17 -6.19
CA SER A 179 -34.37 -5.53 -6.52
C SER A 179 -33.94 -6.74 -5.71
N PHE A 180 -33.24 -7.66 -6.37
CA PHE A 180 -32.63 -8.83 -5.75
C PHE A 180 -31.19 -8.95 -6.25
N GLY A 181 -30.28 -9.19 -5.35
CA GLY A 181 -28.86 -9.26 -5.70
C GLY A 181 -28.06 -10.18 -4.81
N GLY A 182 -26.86 -10.44 -5.24
CA GLY A 182 -25.87 -11.18 -4.48
C GLY A 182 -24.47 -10.67 -4.74
N ASN A 183 -23.59 -10.92 -3.80
CA ASN A 183 -22.22 -10.43 -3.82
C ASN A 183 -21.25 -11.53 -3.37
N VAL A 184 -20.10 -11.59 -4.00
CA VAL A 184 -18.96 -12.41 -3.59
C VAL A 184 -17.73 -11.51 -3.46
N LEU A 185 -17.30 -11.28 -2.22
CA LEU A 185 -16.06 -10.62 -1.89
C LEU A 185 -14.98 -11.66 -1.59
N LYS A 186 -13.81 -11.53 -2.20
CA LYS A 186 -12.61 -12.31 -1.90
C LYS A 186 -11.47 -11.36 -1.59
N GLN A 187 -10.77 -11.60 -0.48
CA GLN A 187 -9.57 -10.89 -0.09
C GLN A 187 -8.44 -11.90 0.13
N SER A 188 -7.25 -11.56 -0.34
CA SER A 188 -6.03 -12.33 -0.10
C SER A 188 -4.90 -11.36 0.21
N GLN A 189 -4.23 -11.60 1.33
CA GLN A 189 -3.05 -10.86 1.74
C GLN A 189 -1.89 -11.83 1.93
N LYS A 190 -0.73 -11.48 1.39
CA LYS A 190 0.52 -12.21 1.60
C LYS A 190 1.59 -11.21 2.05
N PHE A 191 2.29 -11.58 3.08
CA PHE A 191 3.40 -10.81 3.63
C PHE A 191 4.61 -11.71 3.79
N THR A 192 5.77 -11.26 3.29
CA THR A 192 7.04 -11.92 3.51
C THR A 192 8.02 -10.89 4.04
N ASN A 193 8.73 -11.23 5.11
CA ASN A 193 9.77 -10.42 5.71
C ASN A 193 11.02 -11.26 5.86
N GLN A 194 12.15 -10.75 5.36
CA GLN A 194 13.46 -11.37 5.47
C GLN A 194 14.43 -10.36 6.07
N LEU A 195 15.12 -10.76 7.12
CA LEU A 195 15.99 -9.89 7.90
C LEU A 195 17.37 -10.52 8.05
N ALA A 196 18.39 -9.88 7.48
CA ALA A 196 19.79 -10.06 7.82
C ALA A 196 20.13 -9.04 8.92
N ASP A 197 20.19 -9.46 10.16
CA ASP A 197 20.42 -8.60 11.33
C ASP A 197 21.91 -8.36 11.63
N ARG A 198 22.80 -9.06 10.91
CA ARG A 198 24.25 -8.93 10.98
C ARG A 198 24.84 -9.05 9.58
N LEU A 199 25.63 -8.07 9.18
CA LEU A 199 26.26 -8.02 7.86
C LEU A 199 27.76 -8.35 7.96
N VAL A 200 28.27 -9.16 7.03
CA VAL A 200 29.71 -9.49 6.96
C VAL A 200 30.49 -8.28 6.43
N ILE A 201 30.15 -7.83 5.25
CA ILE A 201 30.84 -6.74 4.53
C ILE A 201 30.11 -5.41 4.79
N PRO A 202 30.78 -4.38 5.35
CA PRO A 202 30.21 -3.05 5.52
C PRO A 202 29.77 -2.44 4.20
N GLY A 203 28.64 -1.70 4.18
CA GLY A 203 28.14 -1.00 3.01
C GLY A 203 27.49 -1.89 1.94
N VAL A 204 27.52 -3.22 2.09
CA VAL A 204 26.89 -4.17 1.16
C VAL A 204 25.55 -4.62 1.74
N TYR A 205 24.45 -4.05 1.22
CA TYR A 205 23.10 -4.27 1.72
C TYR A 205 22.32 -5.27 0.87
N ASN A 206 22.47 -6.54 1.16
CA ASN A 206 21.67 -7.62 0.58
C ASN A 206 21.58 -8.80 1.57
N LEU A 207 20.65 -9.73 1.32
CA LEU A 207 20.44 -10.88 2.20
C LEU A 207 21.59 -11.89 2.14
N ALA A 208 22.31 -11.99 1.03
CA ALA A 208 23.45 -12.90 0.89
C ALA A 208 24.68 -12.44 1.69
N ASN A 209 24.72 -11.15 2.10
CA ASN A 209 25.76 -10.61 2.98
C ASN A 209 25.47 -10.83 4.46
N SER A 210 24.51 -11.68 4.81
CA SER A 210 24.22 -12.01 6.20
C SER A 210 25.28 -12.90 6.79
N GLU A 211 25.74 -12.59 8.02
CA GLU A 211 26.66 -13.43 8.80
C GLU A 211 25.98 -14.75 9.24
N GLN A 212 24.66 -14.72 9.42
CA GLN A 212 23.83 -15.84 9.82
C GLN A 212 22.71 -16.04 8.80
N LEU A 213 21.98 -17.17 8.90
CA LEU A 213 20.80 -17.36 8.07
C LEU A 213 19.78 -16.24 8.33
N PRO A 214 19.30 -15.54 7.29
CA PRO A 214 18.31 -14.47 7.46
C PRO A 214 17.03 -14.98 8.14
N LEU A 215 16.56 -14.24 9.13
CA LEU A 215 15.28 -14.50 9.75
C LEU A 215 14.17 -14.29 8.72
N THR A 216 13.35 -15.31 8.51
CA THR A 216 12.27 -15.25 7.52
C THR A 216 10.93 -15.44 8.21
N GLN A 217 9.99 -14.55 7.92
CA GLN A 217 8.60 -14.63 8.31
C GLN A 217 7.73 -14.60 7.05
N SER A 218 6.72 -15.46 6.99
CA SER A 218 5.76 -15.50 5.90
C SER A 218 4.36 -15.69 6.46
N ASP A 219 3.48 -14.72 6.17
CA ASP A 219 2.10 -14.73 6.61
C ASP A 219 1.17 -14.69 5.40
N ARG A 220 0.05 -15.41 5.50
CA ARG A 220 -1.00 -15.41 4.50
C ARG A 220 -2.35 -15.35 5.20
N ALA A 221 -3.19 -14.42 4.76
CA ALA A 221 -4.58 -14.32 5.20
C ALA A 221 -5.51 -14.31 3.99
N GLU A 222 -6.60 -15.06 4.08
CA GLU A 222 -7.63 -15.12 3.06
C GLU A 222 -9.00 -14.97 3.72
N LYS A 223 -9.88 -14.23 3.05
CA LYS A 223 -11.26 -14.02 3.47
C LYS A 223 -12.18 -14.10 2.28
N ARG A 224 -13.33 -14.77 2.45
CA ARG A 224 -14.41 -14.79 1.48
C ARG A 224 -15.73 -14.49 2.16
N ILE A 225 -16.52 -13.59 1.57
CA ILE A 225 -17.85 -13.28 2.03
C ILE A 225 -18.80 -13.47 0.85
N ASN A 226 -19.86 -14.23 1.05
CA ASN A 226 -20.97 -14.37 0.11
C ASN A 226 -22.19 -13.73 0.75
N SER A 227 -22.90 -12.89 0.02
CA SER A 227 -24.08 -12.18 0.51
C SER A 227 -25.21 -12.24 -0.51
N LEU A 228 -26.44 -12.34 -0.02
CA LEU A 228 -27.66 -12.13 -0.79
C LEU A 228 -28.45 -11.00 -0.16
N TYR A 229 -29.10 -10.19 -0.96
CA TYR A 229 -29.89 -9.06 -0.50
C TYR A 229 -31.06 -8.78 -1.42
N GLY A 230 -32.10 -8.17 -0.88
CA GLY A 230 -33.23 -7.69 -1.64
C GLY A 230 -33.81 -6.45 -1.00
N PHE A 231 -34.36 -5.56 -1.82
CA PHE A 231 -35.01 -4.36 -1.36
C PHE A 231 -36.13 -3.94 -2.31
N VAL A 232 -37.08 -3.17 -1.79
CA VAL A 232 -38.20 -2.62 -2.55
C VAL A 232 -38.22 -1.11 -2.34
N ASN A 233 -38.25 -0.37 -3.42
CA ASN A 233 -38.47 1.09 -3.43
C ASN A 233 -39.90 1.37 -3.82
N LEU A 234 -40.59 2.15 -3.01
CA LEU A 234 -41.97 2.59 -3.23
C LEU A 234 -41.98 4.11 -3.41
N GLY A 235 -42.51 4.57 -4.51
CA GLY A 235 -42.73 5.99 -4.76
C GLY A 235 -44.22 6.25 -4.98
N TYR A 236 -44.78 7.33 -4.41
CA TYR A 236 -46.15 7.77 -4.61
C TYR A 236 -46.16 9.20 -5.15
N LYS A 237 -46.61 9.38 -6.42
CA LYS A 237 -46.44 10.62 -7.17
C LYS A 237 -45.01 11.09 -7.05
N ASP A 238 -44.71 12.34 -6.88
CA ASP A 238 -43.37 12.88 -6.63
C ASP A 238 -43.16 13.24 -5.14
N PHE A 239 -43.98 12.65 -4.24
CA PHE A 239 -44.12 13.11 -2.86
C PHE A 239 -43.48 12.20 -1.77
N ALA A 240 -43.28 10.93 -2.04
CA ALA A 240 -42.66 9.99 -1.07
C ALA A 240 -41.81 8.91 -1.77
N PHE A 241 -40.71 8.57 -1.11
CA PHE A 241 -39.75 7.54 -1.53
C PHE A 241 -39.49 6.55 -0.40
#